data_b310c7a438a01c755e35394046baca20
#
_entry.id   b310c7a438a01c755e35394046baca20
#
_cell.length_a   1.000
_cell.length_b   1.000
_cell.length_c   1.000
_cell.angle_alpha   90.00
_cell.angle_beta   90.00
_cell.angle_gamma   90.00
#
_symmetry.space_group_name_H-M   'P 1'
#
loop_
_entity.id
_entity.type
_entity.pdbx_description
1 polymer ?
#
loop_
_entity_poly.entity_id
_entity_poly.type
_entity_poly.pdbx_seq_one_letter_code
_entity_poly.pdbx_strand_id
1 'polypeptide(L)'
;MLTLIVPPSDTIRMWDEQNEVFYTKPPFKGGILKLEHSLISVSKWESKWCKPFIDSKKTNDEVYDYIRCMALNASESDPIFDYLSTENQEAINKYLERPMTATTLPKERAASKKIITSEVIYYWMLELGIPFECEKWNIKRLITLIRVAELERNKGTKKVPQRDMISKYAEINARNRAHFHSKG
;
A
#
# COMPACT_ATOMS: atom_id res chain seq x y z
N MET A 1 -2.15 10.17 -8.61
CA MET A 1 -3.13 11.17 -8.14
C MET A 1 -4.38 11.10 -9.01
N LEU A 2 -5.55 11.07 -8.42
CA LEU A 2 -6.86 11.15 -9.05
C LEU A 2 -7.44 12.55 -8.79
N THR A 3 -7.99 13.18 -9.81
CA THR A 3 -8.71 14.45 -9.68
C THR A 3 -10.16 14.23 -10.06
N LEU A 4 -11.09 14.55 -9.16
CA LEU A 4 -12.52 14.43 -9.36
C LEU A 4 -13.15 15.82 -9.40
N ILE A 5 -14.11 15.98 -10.27
CA ILE A 5 -14.99 17.16 -10.30
C ILE A 5 -16.27 16.74 -9.62
N VAL A 6 -16.63 17.41 -8.54
CA VAL A 6 -17.91 17.24 -7.86
C VAL A 6 -18.80 18.40 -8.30
N PRO A 7 -19.89 18.14 -9.05
CA PRO A 7 -20.73 19.19 -9.58
C PRO A 7 -21.47 19.94 -8.45
N PRO A 8 -21.93 21.16 -8.72
CA PRO A 8 -22.83 21.85 -7.80
C PRO A 8 -24.14 21.08 -7.65
N SER A 9 -24.73 21.14 -6.49
CA SER A 9 -26.00 20.50 -6.18
C SER A 9 -26.91 21.50 -5.45
N ASP A 10 -28.17 21.51 -5.85
CA ASP A 10 -29.22 22.22 -5.11
C ASP A 10 -29.56 21.50 -3.81
N THR A 11 -30.44 22.10 -3.03
CA THR A 11 -30.95 21.48 -1.82
C THR A 11 -31.69 20.17 -2.13
N ILE A 12 -31.19 19.06 -1.58
CA ILE A 12 -31.77 17.72 -1.79
C ILE A 12 -32.48 17.28 -0.53
N ARG A 13 -33.76 16.89 -0.66
CA ARG A 13 -34.50 16.25 0.42
C ARG A 13 -34.35 14.72 0.29
N MET A 14 -33.82 14.07 1.33
CA MET A 14 -33.58 12.63 1.36
C MET A 14 -34.39 11.99 2.49
N TRP A 15 -34.78 10.74 2.27
CA TRP A 15 -35.42 9.90 3.29
C TRP A 15 -34.38 9.02 3.96
N ASP A 16 -34.35 9.07 5.29
CA ASP A 16 -33.53 8.15 6.10
C ASP A 16 -34.43 6.97 6.52
N GLU A 17 -34.16 5.80 5.94
CA GLU A 17 -34.93 4.58 6.20
C GLU A 17 -34.75 4.05 7.63
N GLN A 18 -33.61 4.32 8.26
CA GLN A 18 -33.30 3.80 9.60
C GLN A 18 -34.02 4.61 10.69
N ASN A 19 -34.08 5.92 10.51
CA ASN A 19 -34.70 6.84 11.49
C ASN A 19 -36.10 7.26 11.09
N GLU A 20 -36.59 6.84 9.91
CA GLU A 20 -37.91 7.19 9.38
C GLU A 20 -38.17 8.72 9.33
N VAL A 21 -37.13 9.50 9.00
CA VAL A 21 -37.20 10.96 8.94
C VAL A 21 -36.69 11.50 7.62
N PHE A 22 -37.25 12.62 7.19
CA PHE A 22 -36.69 13.40 6.08
C PHE A 22 -35.57 14.30 6.61
N TYR A 23 -34.42 14.24 5.98
CA TYR A 23 -33.37 15.23 6.18
C TYR A 23 -33.08 15.97 4.88
N THR A 24 -32.56 17.17 5.02
CA THR A 24 -32.28 18.05 3.90
C THR A 24 -30.78 18.26 3.81
N LYS A 25 -30.18 17.87 2.67
CA LYS A 25 -28.80 18.24 2.36
C LYS A 25 -28.80 19.69 1.88
N PRO A 26 -27.92 20.55 2.43
CA PRO A 26 -27.79 21.94 1.98
C PRO A 26 -27.29 22.00 0.53
N PRO A 27 -27.43 23.15 -0.15
CA PRO A 27 -26.87 23.31 -1.49
C PRO A 27 -25.34 23.29 -1.43
N PHE A 28 -24.71 22.68 -2.45
CA PHE A 28 -23.27 22.60 -2.59
C PHE A 28 -22.81 23.32 -3.85
N LYS A 29 -21.79 24.15 -3.74
CA LYS A 29 -21.28 24.97 -4.87
C LYS A 29 -20.47 24.18 -5.89
N GLY A 30 -20.27 22.88 -5.65
CA GLY A 30 -19.33 22.10 -6.43
C GLY A 30 -17.87 22.31 -5.99
N GLY A 31 -16.99 21.43 -6.43
CA GLY A 31 -15.58 21.52 -6.08
C GLY A 31 -14.70 20.52 -6.83
N ILE A 32 -13.42 20.63 -6.60
CA ILE A 32 -12.42 19.69 -7.12
C ILE A 32 -11.83 18.94 -5.94
N LEU A 33 -11.90 17.61 -5.98
CA LEU A 33 -11.31 16.72 -4.98
C LEU A 33 -10.09 16.02 -5.58
N LYS A 34 -8.94 16.12 -4.92
CA LYS A 34 -7.70 15.46 -5.31
C LYS A 34 -7.40 14.34 -4.32
N LEU A 35 -7.25 13.14 -4.82
CA LEU A 35 -7.02 11.93 -4.03
C LEU A 35 -5.70 11.26 -4.42
N GLU A 36 -4.98 10.74 -3.43
CA GLU A 36 -3.81 9.88 -3.65
C GLU A 36 -3.88 8.64 -2.76
N HIS A 37 -3.79 7.49 -3.38
CA HIS A 37 -3.67 6.20 -2.70
C HIS A 37 -2.22 5.98 -2.27
N SER A 38 -1.80 6.64 -1.20
CA SER A 38 -0.41 6.70 -0.72
C SER A 38 -0.23 5.92 0.59
N LEU A 39 1.04 5.71 0.99
CA LEU A 39 1.36 5.13 2.29
C LEU A 39 0.83 6.00 3.45
N ILE A 40 0.89 7.33 3.30
CA ILE A 40 0.32 8.28 4.27
C ILE A 40 -1.19 8.04 4.46
N SER A 41 -1.94 7.86 3.36
CA SER A 41 -3.39 7.61 3.41
C SER A 41 -3.70 6.31 4.13
N VAL A 42 -2.91 5.26 3.87
CA VAL A 42 -3.04 3.96 4.54
C VAL A 42 -2.73 4.09 6.02
N SER A 43 -1.64 4.75 6.38
CA SER A 43 -1.25 4.95 7.79
C SER A 43 -2.29 5.73 8.58
N LYS A 44 -2.89 6.78 8.00
CA LYS A 44 -4.00 7.53 8.64
C LYS A 44 -5.19 6.61 8.94
N TRP A 45 -5.58 5.80 7.96
CA TRP A 45 -6.71 4.88 8.13
C TRP A 45 -6.42 3.79 9.17
N GLU A 46 -5.22 3.16 9.12
CA GLU A 46 -4.81 2.13 10.08
C GLU A 46 -4.75 2.68 11.51
N SER A 47 -4.23 3.90 11.68
CA SER A 47 -4.21 4.58 12.98
C SER A 47 -5.61 4.81 13.55
N LYS A 48 -6.60 5.09 12.70
CA LYS A 48 -7.98 5.34 13.12
C LYS A 48 -8.74 4.06 13.45
N TRP A 49 -8.59 3.04 12.60
CA TRP A 49 -9.37 1.80 12.71
C TRP A 49 -8.65 0.67 13.44
N CYS A 50 -7.36 0.82 13.77
CA CYS A 50 -6.53 -0.19 14.41
C CYS A 50 -6.58 -1.56 13.72
N LYS A 51 -6.65 -1.55 12.38
CA LYS A 51 -6.73 -2.73 11.52
C LYS A 51 -5.71 -2.64 10.37
N PRO A 52 -5.08 -3.75 9.95
CA PRO A 52 -4.21 -3.75 8.78
C PRO A 52 -5.01 -3.46 7.51
N PHE A 53 -4.62 -2.42 6.77
CA PHE A 53 -5.39 -1.98 5.60
C PHE A 53 -5.41 -3.02 4.47
N ILE A 54 -4.28 -3.67 4.18
CA ILE A 54 -4.14 -4.59 3.03
C ILE A 54 -4.92 -5.88 3.26
N ASP A 55 -4.85 -6.45 4.47
CA ASP A 55 -5.32 -7.80 4.76
C ASP A 55 -6.72 -7.88 5.38
N SER A 56 -7.33 -6.75 5.74
CA SER A 56 -8.66 -6.73 6.39
C SER A 56 -9.80 -6.55 5.40
N LYS A 57 -10.92 -7.19 5.69
CA LYS A 57 -12.21 -6.84 5.08
C LYS A 57 -12.69 -5.51 5.65
N LYS A 58 -13.21 -4.64 4.79
CA LYS A 58 -13.68 -3.31 5.14
C LYS A 58 -15.18 -3.22 5.04
N THR A 59 -15.78 -2.52 5.98
CA THR A 59 -17.19 -2.11 5.91
C THR A 59 -17.33 -0.91 4.96
N ASN A 60 -18.57 -0.55 4.60
CA ASN A 60 -18.81 0.62 3.77
C ASN A 60 -18.28 1.90 4.44
N ASP A 61 -18.49 2.07 5.74
CA ASP A 61 -18.01 3.24 6.49
C ASP A 61 -16.50 3.34 6.49
N GLU A 62 -15.81 2.21 6.65
CA GLU A 62 -14.35 2.11 6.57
C GLU A 62 -13.81 2.47 5.17
N VAL A 63 -14.54 2.12 4.12
CA VAL A 63 -14.20 2.48 2.74
C VAL A 63 -14.40 3.98 2.51
N TYR A 64 -15.53 4.55 2.94
CA TYR A 64 -15.78 5.99 2.84
C TYR A 64 -14.76 6.80 3.63
N ASP A 65 -14.41 6.35 4.82
CA ASP A 65 -13.38 6.99 5.64
C ASP A 65 -12.01 6.93 4.97
N TYR A 66 -11.69 5.83 4.28
CA TYR A 66 -10.46 5.75 3.52
C TYR A 66 -10.39 6.77 2.37
N ILE A 67 -11.50 7.05 1.70
CA ILE A 67 -11.56 8.08 0.67
C ILE A 67 -11.21 9.46 1.28
N ARG A 68 -11.68 9.74 2.49
CA ARG A 68 -11.31 10.96 3.25
C ARG A 68 -9.83 10.99 3.58
N CYS A 69 -9.24 9.88 4.00
CA CYS A 69 -7.80 9.77 4.27
C CYS A 69 -6.93 10.00 3.03
N MET A 70 -7.44 9.70 1.83
CA MET A 70 -6.74 9.92 0.55
C MET A 70 -6.73 11.39 0.09
N ALA A 71 -7.55 12.26 0.68
CA ALA A 71 -7.70 13.64 0.24
C ALA A 71 -6.42 14.46 0.46
N LEU A 72 -6.04 15.22 -0.57
CA LEU A 72 -4.88 16.10 -0.56
C LEU A 72 -5.25 17.57 -0.35
N ASN A 73 -6.48 17.94 -0.67
CA ASN A 73 -6.93 19.34 -0.71
C ASN A 73 -8.26 19.58 0.02
N ALA A 74 -8.71 18.61 0.78
CA ALA A 74 -9.91 18.70 1.60
C ALA A 74 -9.62 18.12 3.00
N SER A 75 -10.25 18.66 4.03
CA SER A 75 -10.22 18.06 5.37
C SER A 75 -11.16 16.86 5.43
N GLU A 76 -10.99 15.97 6.41
CA GLU A 76 -11.86 14.79 6.57
C GLU A 76 -13.33 15.16 6.81
N SER A 77 -13.59 16.34 7.37
CA SER A 77 -14.95 16.87 7.62
C SER A 77 -15.50 17.74 6.48
N ASP A 78 -14.80 17.82 5.35
CA ASP A 78 -15.25 18.65 4.23
C ASP A 78 -16.55 18.07 3.64
N PRO A 79 -17.60 18.91 3.45
CA PRO A 79 -18.88 18.44 2.92
C PRO A 79 -18.79 17.87 1.50
N ILE A 80 -17.73 18.12 0.75
CA ILE A 80 -17.54 17.61 -0.61
C ILE A 80 -17.70 16.08 -0.71
N PHE A 81 -17.34 15.34 0.35
CA PHE A 81 -17.48 13.88 0.40
C PHE A 81 -18.93 13.40 0.37
N ASP A 82 -19.85 14.20 0.87
CA ASP A 82 -21.28 13.86 0.93
C ASP A 82 -21.97 14.04 -0.44
N TYR A 83 -21.30 14.71 -1.39
CA TYR A 83 -21.81 15.00 -2.73
C TYR A 83 -21.11 14.19 -3.84
N LEU A 84 -20.34 13.15 -3.48
CA LEU A 84 -19.74 12.26 -4.46
C LEU A 84 -20.81 11.46 -5.20
N SER A 85 -20.85 11.62 -6.52
CA SER A 85 -21.78 10.87 -7.39
C SER A 85 -21.31 9.41 -7.55
N THR A 86 -22.21 8.58 -8.10
CA THR A 86 -21.89 7.19 -8.44
C THR A 86 -20.71 7.12 -9.42
N GLU A 87 -20.64 8.01 -10.41
CA GLU A 87 -19.52 8.09 -11.35
C GLU A 87 -18.20 8.44 -10.64
N ASN A 88 -18.26 9.32 -9.62
CA ASN A 88 -17.07 9.63 -8.79
C ASN A 88 -16.61 8.39 -8.00
N GLN A 89 -17.54 7.62 -7.43
CA GLN A 89 -17.23 6.39 -6.71
C GLN A 89 -16.62 5.32 -7.64
N GLU A 90 -17.17 5.15 -8.83
CA GLU A 90 -16.62 4.25 -9.86
C GLU A 90 -15.21 4.69 -10.29
N ALA A 91 -14.98 5.99 -10.48
CA ALA A 91 -13.67 6.52 -10.81
C ALA A 91 -12.64 6.27 -9.70
N ILE A 92 -13.05 6.39 -8.42
CA ILE A 92 -12.22 6.04 -7.27
C ILE A 92 -11.87 4.55 -7.28
N ASN A 93 -12.85 3.68 -7.43
CA ASN A 93 -12.63 2.22 -7.48
C ASN A 93 -11.68 1.84 -8.62
N LYS A 94 -11.92 2.37 -9.80
CA LYS A 94 -11.05 2.15 -10.96
C LYS A 94 -9.62 2.66 -10.71
N TYR A 95 -9.48 3.80 -10.02
CA TYR A 95 -8.18 4.32 -9.65
C TYR A 95 -7.45 3.41 -8.64
N LEU A 96 -8.16 2.92 -7.63
CA LEU A 96 -7.61 1.99 -6.64
C LEU A 96 -7.16 0.66 -7.25
N GLU A 97 -7.82 0.18 -8.29
CA GLU A 97 -7.47 -1.07 -8.98
C GLU A 97 -6.25 -0.95 -9.90
N ARG A 98 -5.94 0.24 -10.41
CA ARG A 98 -4.83 0.44 -11.35
C ARG A 98 -3.50 -0.03 -10.75
N PRO A 99 -2.64 -0.73 -11.53
CA PRO A 99 -1.35 -1.23 -11.05
C PRO A 99 -0.34 -0.11 -10.76
N MET A 100 -0.48 1.05 -11.40
CA MET A 100 0.35 2.26 -11.23
C MET A 100 1.86 2.05 -11.46
N THR A 101 2.23 0.95 -12.09
CA THR A 101 3.62 0.57 -12.40
C THR A 101 3.68 -0.11 -13.77
N ALA A 102 4.79 0.09 -14.47
CA ALA A 102 5.13 -0.65 -15.70
C ALA A 102 5.98 -1.91 -15.40
N THR A 103 6.46 -2.05 -14.18
CA THR A 103 7.33 -3.16 -13.78
C THR A 103 6.51 -4.42 -13.56
N THR A 104 6.85 -5.48 -14.29
CA THR A 104 6.29 -6.82 -14.06
C THR A 104 7.26 -7.61 -13.18
N LEU A 105 6.83 -7.98 -12.00
CA LEU A 105 7.62 -8.80 -11.07
C LEU A 105 7.19 -10.27 -11.17
N PRO A 106 8.14 -11.21 -10.97
CA PRO A 106 7.77 -12.63 -10.88
C PRO A 106 6.80 -12.83 -9.72
N LYS A 107 5.83 -13.74 -9.91
CA LYS A 107 4.91 -14.13 -8.82
C LYS A 107 5.71 -14.73 -7.67
N GLU A 108 5.49 -14.23 -6.47
CA GLU A 108 6.06 -14.83 -5.27
C GLU A 108 5.53 -16.27 -5.13
N ARG A 109 6.46 -17.20 -4.88
CA ARG A 109 6.09 -18.51 -4.32
C ARG A 109 5.48 -18.22 -2.97
N ALA A 110 4.29 -18.80 -2.70
CA ALA A 110 3.46 -18.54 -1.53
C ALA A 110 4.28 -18.12 -0.30
N ALA A 111 4.36 -16.81 -0.07
CA ALA A 111 5.03 -16.27 1.09
C ALA A 111 4.18 -16.60 2.32
N SER A 112 4.84 -16.79 3.45
CA SER A 112 4.18 -16.85 4.76
C SER A 112 3.14 -15.75 4.85
N LYS A 113 1.97 -16.01 5.44
CA LYS A 113 0.91 -15.03 5.71
C LYS A 113 1.39 -13.96 6.70
N LYS A 114 2.34 -13.12 6.26
CA LYS A 114 2.80 -11.99 7.07
C LYS A 114 1.82 -10.85 6.85
N ILE A 115 1.21 -10.41 7.93
CA ILE A 115 0.34 -9.21 7.93
C ILE A 115 1.21 -8.01 7.58
N ILE A 116 0.81 -7.25 6.58
CA ILE A 116 1.53 -6.06 6.10
C ILE A 116 0.74 -4.83 6.53
N THR A 117 1.34 -4.05 7.44
CA THR A 117 0.83 -2.75 7.89
C THR A 117 1.69 -1.61 7.35
N SER A 118 1.23 -0.38 7.49
CA SER A 118 1.98 0.81 7.11
C SER A 118 3.33 0.88 7.82
N GLU A 119 3.41 0.51 9.11
CA GLU A 119 4.65 0.50 9.89
C GLU A 119 5.66 -0.51 9.33
N VAL A 120 5.18 -1.67 8.86
CA VAL A 120 6.04 -2.67 8.21
C VAL A 120 6.62 -2.12 6.90
N ILE A 121 5.82 -1.37 6.14
CA ILE A 121 6.28 -0.72 4.90
C ILE A 121 7.30 0.38 5.21
N TYR A 122 7.07 1.22 6.22
CA TYR A 122 8.05 2.22 6.69
C TYR A 122 9.36 1.57 7.14
N TYR A 123 9.28 0.44 7.86
CA TYR A 123 10.48 -0.32 8.24
C TYR A 123 11.26 -0.81 7.01
N TRP A 124 10.59 -1.34 6.00
CA TRP A 124 11.26 -1.75 4.74
C TRP A 124 11.89 -0.57 4.01
N MET A 125 11.25 0.59 4.00
CA MET A 125 11.85 1.80 3.43
C MET A 125 13.15 2.17 4.13
N LEU A 126 13.18 2.13 5.46
CA LEU A 126 14.39 2.38 6.25
C LEU A 126 15.49 1.35 5.95
N GLU A 127 15.17 0.06 5.96
CA GLU A 127 16.11 -1.03 5.71
C GLU A 127 16.75 -0.95 4.30
N LEU A 128 15.96 -0.52 3.32
CA LEU A 128 16.40 -0.43 1.93
C LEU A 128 16.96 0.95 1.55
N GLY A 129 17.01 1.90 2.48
CA GLY A 129 17.47 3.26 2.23
C GLY A 129 16.57 4.04 1.26
N ILE A 130 15.26 3.73 1.22
CA ILE A 130 14.29 4.44 0.39
C ILE A 130 13.90 5.74 1.10
N PRO A 131 14.02 6.93 0.45
CA PRO A 131 13.67 8.20 1.04
C PRO A 131 12.21 8.27 1.48
N PHE A 132 11.94 8.91 2.63
CA PHE A 132 10.57 9.04 3.16
C PHE A 132 9.63 9.84 2.23
N GLU A 133 10.15 10.70 1.38
CA GLU A 133 9.35 11.43 0.38
C GLU A 133 8.54 10.48 -0.52
N CYS A 134 9.00 9.23 -0.67
CA CYS A 134 8.29 8.19 -1.42
C CYS A 134 6.99 7.73 -0.74
N GLU A 135 6.74 8.04 0.53
CA GLU A 135 5.47 7.77 1.23
C GLU A 135 4.26 8.44 0.57
N LYS A 136 4.51 9.56 -0.15
CA LYS A 136 3.51 10.31 -0.92
C LYS A 136 3.16 9.67 -2.26
N TRP A 137 3.94 8.70 -2.71
CA TRP A 137 3.68 8.01 -3.97
C TRP A 137 2.48 7.08 -3.82
N ASN A 138 1.92 6.69 -4.98
CA ASN A 138 0.94 5.61 -4.98
C ASN A 138 1.54 4.37 -4.32
N ILE A 139 0.81 3.78 -3.37
CA ILE A 139 1.33 2.68 -2.53
C ILE A 139 1.73 1.46 -3.36
N LYS A 140 1.01 1.16 -4.46
CA LYS A 140 1.38 0.05 -5.34
C LYS A 140 2.73 0.28 -6.02
N ARG A 141 3.01 1.53 -6.40
CA ARG A 141 4.30 1.93 -6.96
C ARG A 141 5.42 1.82 -5.92
N LEU A 142 5.15 2.24 -4.68
CA LEU A 142 6.10 2.15 -3.58
C LEU A 142 6.41 0.68 -3.24
N ILE A 143 5.39 -0.17 -3.09
CA ILE A 143 5.58 -1.61 -2.86
C ILE A 143 6.37 -2.25 -4.01
N THR A 144 6.11 -1.85 -5.25
CA THR A 144 6.89 -2.34 -6.39
C THR A 144 8.37 -1.93 -6.29
N LEU A 145 8.66 -0.69 -5.87
CA LEU A 145 10.03 -0.22 -5.66
C LEU A 145 10.73 -1.04 -4.57
N ILE A 146 10.06 -1.26 -3.44
CA ILE A 146 10.57 -2.09 -2.33
C ILE A 146 10.94 -3.49 -2.84
N ARG A 147 10.03 -4.14 -3.57
CA ARG A 147 10.27 -5.48 -4.12
C ARG A 147 11.43 -5.52 -5.13
N VAL A 148 11.55 -4.51 -5.98
CA VAL A 148 12.69 -4.39 -6.90
C VAL A 148 13.99 -4.25 -6.12
N ALA A 149 14.03 -3.38 -5.10
CA ALA A 149 15.22 -3.18 -4.27
C ALA A 149 15.64 -4.48 -3.54
N GLU A 150 14.67 -5.22 -2.99
CA GLU A 150 14.93 -6.53 -2.37
C GLU A 150 15.50 -7.55 -3.38
N LEU A 151 14.94 -7.63 -4.58
CA LEU A 151 15.40 -8.54 -5.63
C LEU A 151 16.82 -8.20 -6.07
N GLU A 152 17.14 -6.92 -6.27
CA GLU A 152 18.49 -6.50 -6.65
C GLU A 152 19.51 -6.76 -5.53
N ARG A 153 19.16 -6.48 -4.28
CA ARG A 153 19.99 -6.80 -3.11
C ARG A 153 20.28 -8.31 -3.02
N ASN A 154 19.27 -9.14 -3.24
CA ASN A 154 19.41 -10.59 -3.19
C ASN A 154 20.19 -11.19 -4.36
N LYS A 155 20.27 -10.52 -5.53
CA LYS A 155 21.14 -10.93 -6.63
C LYS A 155 22.62 -10.82 -6.27
N GLY A 156 23.00 -9.84 -5.44
CA GLY A 156 24.37 -9.66 -4.94
C GLY A 156 24.80 -10.75 -3.96
N THR A 157 23.87 -11.35 -3.24
CA THR A 157 24.07 -12.51 -2.37
C THR A 157 23.76 -13.79 -3.15
N LYS A 158 24.61 -14.18 -4.10
CA LYS A 158 24.57 -15.54 -4.66
C LYS A 158 24.68 -16.50 -3.47
N LYS A 159 23.58 -17.11 -3.04
CA LYS A 159 23.64 -18.29 -2.18
C LYS A 159 24.46 -19.31 -2.94
N VAL A 160 25.71 -19.49 -2.54
CA VAL A 160 26.53 -20.59 -3.04
C VAL A 160 25.71 -21.86 -2.78
N PRO A 161 25.39 -22.66 -3.80
CA PRO A 161 24.62 -23.88 -3.60
C PRO A 161 25.27 -24.68 -2.47
N GLN A 162 24.49 -25.23 -1.58
CA GLN A 162 24.99 -25.99 -0.40
C GLN A 162 25.99 -27.07 -0.84
N ARG A 163 25.81 -27.63 -2.02
CA ARG A 163 26.71 -28.61 -2.67
C ARG A 163 28.11 -28.02 -2.92
N ASP A 164 28.19 -26.76 -3.39
CA ASP A 164 29.45 -26.08 -3.68
C ASP A 164 30.16 -25.64 -2.38
N MET A 165 29.38 -25.33 -1.33
CA MET A 165 29.92 -25.07 0.02
C MET A 165 30.52 -26.34 0.61
N ILE A 166 29.81 -27.47 0.54
CA ILE A 166 30.30 -28.76 1.03
C ILE A 166 31.57 -29.16 0.28
N SER A 167 31.61 -29.02 -1.04
CA SER A 167 32.80 -29.27 -1.89
C SER A 167 33.98 -28.40 -1.48
N LYS A 168 33.79 -27.08 -1.31
CA LYS A 168 34.80 -26.16 -0.81
C LYS A 168 35.35 -26.52 0.58
N TYR A 169 34.45 -26.86 1.52
CA TYR A 169 34.90 -27.28 2.84
C TYR A 169 35.64 -28.60 2.82
N ALA A 170 35.23 -29.57 1.98
CA ALA A 170 35.94 -30.81 1.80
C ALA A 170 37.38 -30.59 1.24
N GLU A 171 37.51 -29.70 0.26
CA GLU A 171 38.81 -29.33 -0.32
C GLU A 171 39.71 -28.61 0.71
N ILE A 172 39.19 -27.65 1.47
CA ILE A 172 39.92 -26.96 2.54
C ILE A 172 40.36 -27.95 3.60
N ASN A 173 39.49 -28.85 4.02
CA ASN A 173 39.82 -29.88 5.02
C ASN A 173 40.86 -30.86 4.51
N ALA A 174 40.81 -31.26 3.21
CA ALA A 174 41.81 -32.12 2.63
C ALA A 174 43.18 -31.41 2.57
N ARG A 175 43.21 -30.15 2.20
CA ARG A 175 44.43 -29.31 2.20
C ARG A 175 45.03 -29.16 3.59
N ASN A 176 44.19 -28.89 4.61
CA ASN A 176 44.62 -28.76 6.00
C ASN A 176 45.16 -30.08 6.57
N ARG A 177 44.52 -31.22 6.25
CA ARG A 177 45.04 -32.57 6.63
C ARG A 177 46.40 -32.84 6.01
N ALA A 178 46.60 -32.51 4.74
CA ALA A 178 47.90 -32.65 4.08
C ALA A 178 48.96 -31.75 4.72
N HIS A 179 48.62 -30.52 5.06
CA HIS A 179 49.56 -29.56 5.66
C HIS A 179 49.92 -29.90 7.10
N PHE A 180 48.97 -30.37 7.91
CA PHE A 180 49.20 -30.70 9.31
C PHE A 180 49.47 -32.20 9.60
N HIS A 181 49.59 -33.02 8.57
CA HIS A 181 49.79 -34.48 8.66
C HIS A 181 48.80 -35.19 9.60
N SER A 182 47.57 -34.65 9.72
CA SER A 182 46.56 -35.19 10.65
C SER A 182 45.67 -36.22 9.92
N LYS A 183 45.33 -37.31 10.63
CA LYS A 183 44.51 -38.41 10.06
C LYS A 183 42.98 -38.20 10.25
N GLY A 184 42.52 -37.04 10.68
CA GLY A 184 41.11 -36.77 10.72
C GLY A 184 40.61 -36.19 11.95
#